data_6de72a5f2f6f7d54e22ac31df49dd444
#
_entry.id   6de72a5f2f6f7d54e22ac31df49dd444
#
_cell.length_a   1.000
_cell.length_b   1.000
_cell.length_c   1.000
_cell.angle_alpha   90.00
_cell.angle_beta   90.00
_cell.angle_gamma   90.00
#
_symmetry.space_group_name_H-M   'P 1'
#
loop_
_entity.id
_entity.type
_entity.pdbx_description
1 polymer ?
#
loop_
_entity_poly.entity_id
_entity_poly.type
_entity_poly.pdbx_seq_one_letter_code
_entity_poly.pdbx_strand_id
1 'polypeptide(L)'
;MTTDPADEIAAALARLRGRRPRPPFPGDGHHHPHAGHGGPWGRGAPPWADPAQARFGGPARLRLLDALVAASGSLSVSEIAEAVGVDQPRASRLVQQAAQMGLVAREPDPDDARRTRVVLTPEGEGLVSGFRGRRRDAVRSALESFTADESREFARLLAKFADAWPRE
;
A
#
# COMPACT_ATOMS: atom_id res chain seq x y z
N MET A 1 -18.10 -20.50 -0.16
CA MET A 1 -18.18 -19.16 -0.79
C MET A 1 -16.95 -19.04 -1.67
N THR A 2 -17.12 -19.02 -2.99
CA THR A 2 -16.01 -18.88 -3.93
C THR A 2 -15.68 -17.39 -3.99
N THR A 3 -14.48 -17.01 -3.58
CA THR A 3 -14.00 -15.62 -3.67
C THR A 3 -13.90 -15.19 -5.13
N ASP A 4 -14.29 -13.97 -5.46
CA ASP A 4 -14.18 -13.41 -6.82
C ASP A 4 -12.68 -13.39 -7.23
N PRO A 5 -12.29 -14.00 -8.37
CA PRO A 5 -10.90 -13.97 -8.85
C PRO A 5 -10.30 -12.55 -8.93
N ALA A 6 -11.12 -11.55 -9.26
CA ALA A 6 -10.67 -10.16 -9.29
C ALA A 6 -10.25 -9.65 -7.90
N ASP A 7 -10.92 -10.07 -6.84
CA ASP A 7 -10.54 -9.72 -5.47
C ASP A 7 -9.23 -10.38 -5.04
N GLU A 8 -9.03 -11.65 -5.38
CA GLU A 8 -7.80 -12.38 -5.07
C GLU A 8 -6.60 -11.79 -5.81
N ILE A 9 -6.75 -11.48 -7.09
CA ILE A 9 -5.73 -10.82 -7.91
C ILE A 9 -5.40 -9.43 -7.36
N ALA A 10 -6.42 -8.62 -7.04
CA ALA A 10 -6.23 -7.29 -6.48
C ALA A 10 -5.47 -7.33 -5.14
N ALA A 11 -5.77 -8.31 -4.29
CA ALA A 11 -5.07 -8.54 -3.02
C ALA A 11 -3.62 -8.98 -3.24
N ALA A 12 -3.35 -9.90 -4.16
CA ALA A 12 -2.00 -10.36 -4.50
C ALA A 12 -1.13 -9.21 -5.05
N LEU A 13 -1.68 -8.39 -5.96
CA LEU A 13 -1.02 -7.19 -6.47
C LEU A 13 -0.72 -6.17 -5.36
N ALA A 14 -1.59 -6.04 -4.37
CA ALA A 14 -1.36 -5.17 -3.22
C ALA A 14 -0.15 -5.65 -2.40
N ARG A 15 -0.05 -6.96 -2.15
CA ARG A 15 1.09 -7.57 -1.44
C ARG A 15 2.41 -7.34 -2.16
N LEU A 16 2.44 -7.51 -3.48
CA LEU A 16 3.64 -7.29 -4.31
C LEU A 16 4.10 -5.82 -4.30
N ARG A 17 3.17 -4.87 -4.34
CA ARG A 17 3.50 -3.43 -4.28
C ARG A 17 4.10 -2.99 -2.95
N GLY A 18 3.76 -3.66 -1.86
CA GLY A 18 4.33 -3.40 -0.54
C GLY A 18 5.80 -3.79 -0.43
N ARG A 19 6.26 -4.65 -1.32
CA ARG A 19 7.59 -5.27 -1.31
C ARG A 19 8.44 -4.64 -2.42
N ARG A 20 9.10 -3.50 -2.16
CA ARG A 20 10.11 -2.98 -3.08
C ARG A 20 11.40 -3.77 -2.88
N PRO A 21 11.96 -4.40 -3.94
CA PRO A 21 13.34 -4.87 -3.87
C PRO A 21 14.25 -3.65 -3.59
N ARG A 22 15.09 -3.76 -2.58
CA ARG A 22 16.18 -2.80 -2.37
C ARG A 22 17.08 -2.91 -3.60
N PRO A 23 17.45 -1.79 -4.27
CA PRO A 23 18.36 -1.87 -5.40
C PRO A 23 19.67 -2.53 -4.93
N PRO A 24 20.26 -3.46 -5.71
CA PRO A 24 21.41 -4.25 -5.31
C PRO A 24 22.73 -3.46 -5.25
N PHE A 25 22.69 -2.13 -5.39
CA PHE A 25 23.87 -1.30 -5.32
C PHE A 25 23.92 -0.52 -4.01
N PRO A 26 24.96 -0.72 -3.18
CA PRO A 26 25.29 0.23 -2.13
C PRO A 26 25.66 1.54 -2.85
N GLY A 27 24.80 2.53 -2.74
CA GLY A 27 25.09 3.88 -3.24
C GLY A 27 26.23 4.47 -2.42
N ASP A 28 27.43 4.49 -2.99
CA ASP A 28 28.51 5.30 -2.48
C ASP A 28 28.03 6.76 -2.46
N GLY A 29 28.08 7.36 -1.26
CA GLY A 29 27.56 8.68 -0.98
C GLY A 29 28.31 9.79 -1.71
N HIS A 30 27.98 10.04 -2.94
CA HIS A 30 28.33 11.25 -3.63
C HIS A 30 27.09 12.12 -3.81
N HIS A 31 27.00 13.15 -2.97
CA HIS A 31 26.07 14.25 -3.12
C HIS A 31 26.33 14.96 -4.45
N HIS A 32 25.51 14.66 -5.45
CA HIS A 32 25.39 15.51 -6.62
C HIS A 32 24.08 16.30 -6.54
N PRO A 33 24.15 17.64 -6.46
CA PRO A 33 22.99 18.50 -6.62
C PRO A 33 22.70 18.64 -8.13
N HIS A 34 22.06 17.65 -8.72
CA HIS A 34 21.63 17.75 -10.12
C HIS A 34 20.16 17.40 -10.28
N ALA A 35 19.48 18.40 -10.83
CA ALA A 35 18.18 18.37 -11.44
C ALA A 35 17.87 17.05 -12.16
N GLY A 36 16.64 16.58 -11.95
CA GLY A 36 15.91 15.54 -12.60
C GLY A 36 16.41 15.04 -13.95
N HIS A 37 17.02 13.87 -13.93
CA HIS A 37 17.07 13.04 -15.11
C HIS A 37 16.06 11.93 -14.97
N GLY A 38 14.96 12.05 -15.72
CA GLY A 38 13.97 11.00 -15.89
C GLY A 38 14.67 9.76 -16.43
N GLY A 39 14.54 8.64 -15.70
CA GLY A 39 14.89 7.33 -16.24
C GLY A 39 14.08 7.02 -17.51
N PRO A 40 14.40 5.91 -18.22
CA PRO A 40 13.79 5.57 -19.51
C PRO A 40 12.26 5.38 -19.48
N TRP A 41 11.65 5.43 -18.32
CA TRP A 41 10.21 5.51 -18.12
C TRP A 41 9.81 6.99 -18.01
N GLY A 42 9.50 7.60 -19.15
CA GLY A 42 9.14 9.01 -19.28
C GLY A 42 8.10 9.46 -18.26
N ARG A 43 7.99 10.76 -18.05
CA ARG A 43 7.25 11.55 -17.04
C ARG A 43 5.74 11.24 -16.88
N GLY A 44 5.24 10.10 -17.30
CA GLY A 44 3.88 9.64 -17.10
C GLY A 44 3.84 8.58 -15.98
N ALA A 45 2.91 8.73 -15.03
CA ALA A 45 2.56 7.61 -14.18
C ALA A 45 2.15 6.44 -15.09
N PRO A 46 2.59 5.19 -14.80
CA PRO A 46 2.19 4.05 -15.61
C PRO A 46 0.65 3.98 -15.69
N PRO A 47 0.08 3.47 -16.80
CA PRO A 47 -1.39 3.48 -17.02
C PRO A 47 -2.23 2.87 -15.89
N TRP A 48 -1.58 2.06 -15.04
CA TRP A 48 -2.17 1.44 -13.86
C TRP A 48 -1.96 2.23 -12.56
N ALA A 49 -1.23 3.35 -12.58
CA ALA A 49 -1.06 4.22 -11.41
C ALA A 49 -2.29 5.14 -11.30
N ASP A 50 -3.07 4.94 -10.26
CA ASP A 50 -4.21 5.80 -9.95
C ASP A 50 -3.72 7.23 -9.65
N PRO A 51 -4.13 8.25 -10.47
CA PRO A 51 -3.75 9.64 -10.23
C PRO A 51 -4.22 10.16 -8.86
N ALA A 52 -5.24 9.57 -8.26
CA ALA A 52 -5.66 9.88 -6.92
C ALA A 52 -4.59 9.50 -5.88
N GLN A 53 -3.79 8.45 -6.11
CA GLN A 53 -2.68 8.09 -5.21
C GLN A 53 -1.61 9.18 -5.12
N ALA A 54 -1.35 9.89 -6.21
CA ALA A 54 -0.41 11.01 -6.21
C ALA A 54 -0.91 12.19 -5.37
N ARG A 55 -2.21 12.47 -5.42
CA ARG A 55 -2.84 13.55 -4.63
C ARG A 55 -2.83 13.27 -3.13
N PHE A 56 -2.89 12.01 -2.72
CA PHE A 56 -2.89 11.60 -1.31
C PHE A 56 -1.51 11.29 -0.74
N GLY A 57 -0.42 11.73 -1.37
CA GLY A 57 0.95 11.66 -0.83
C GLY A 57 1.67 10.34 -1.01
N GLY A 58 1.30 9.59 -2.05
CA GLY A 58 2.08 8.48 -2.56
C GLY A 58 1.85 7.12 -1.89
N PRO A 59 2.58 6.10 -2.37
CA PRO A 59 2.36 4.69 -2.01
C PRO A 59 2.55 4.35 -0.53
N ALA A 60 3.40 5.08 0.19
CA ALA A 60 3.69 4.79 1.60
C ALA A 60 2.50 5.11 2.52
N ARG A 61 1.77 6.20 2.21
CA ARG A 61 0.58 6.56 2.98
C ARG A 61 -0.57 5.57 2.76
N LEU A 62 -0.76 5.13 1.53
CA LEU A 62 -1.77 4.10 1.25
C LEU A 62 -1.44 2.79 1.98
N ARG A 63 -0.16 2.41 2.06
CA ARG A 63 0.27 1.24 2.84
C ARG A 63 -0.02 1.39 4.33
N LEU A 64 0.15 2.59 4.89
CA LEU A 64 -0.22 2.87 6.27
C LEU A 64 -1.72 2.63 6.50
N LEU A 65 -2.57 3.19 5.64
CA LEU A 65 -4.01 3.00 5.76
C LEU A 65 -4.42 1.53 5.54
N ASP A 66 -3.82 0.85 4.55
CA ASP A 66 -4.05 -0.59 4.31
C ASP A 66 -3.60 -1.45 5.51
N ALA A 67 -2.51 -1.09 6.19
CA ALA A 67 -2.04 -1.79 7.39
C ALA A 67 -3.03 -1.64 8.56
N LEU A 68 -3.59 -0.45 8.76
CA LEU A 68 -4.62 -0.21 9.77
C LEU A 68 -5.90 -1.03 9.51
N VAL A 69 -6.33 -1.11 8.23
CA VAL A 69 -7.47 -1.98 7.87
C VAL A 69 -7.15 -3.45 8.11
N ALA A 70 -5.94 -3.91 7.77
CA ALA A 70 -5.53 -5.31 7.95
C ALA A 70 -5.44 -5.71 9.42
N ALA A 71 -5.08 -4.79 10.30
CA ALA A 71 -5.04 -5.00 11.74
C ALA A 71 -6.43 -5.02 12.40
N SER A 72 -7.49 -4.69 11.65
CA SER A 72 -8.88 -4.62 12.14
C SER A 72 -9.05 -3.76 13.39
N GLY A 73 -8.25 -2.69 13.50
CA GLY A 73 -8.29 -1.85 14.71
C GLY A 73 -7.19 -0.79 14.73
N SER A 74 -6.41 -0.79 15.78
CA SER A 74 -5.39 0.23 16.04
C SER A 74 -3.98 -0.34 15.98
N LEU A 75 -3.01 0.48 15.54
CA LEU A 75 -1.59 0.17 15.54
C LEU A 75 -0.78 1.25 16.27
N SER A 76 0.29 0.88 16.95
CA SER A 76 1.32 1.78 17.40
C SER A 76 2.16 2.28 16.22
N VAL A 77 2.92 3.37 16.40
CA VAL A 77 3.82 3.89 15.36
C VAL A 77 4.90 2.87 14.99
N SER A 78 5.35 2.04 15.94
CA SER A 78 6.35 0.99 15.69
C SER A 78 5.78 -0.13 14.82
N GLU A 79 4.57 -0.61 15.13
CA GLU A 79 3.87 -1.60 14.30
C GLU A 79 3.59 -1.07 12.89
N ILE A 80 3.25 0.21 12.76
CA ILE A 80 3.09 0.88 11.46
C ILE A 80 4.42 0.91 10.70
N ALA A 81 5.53 1.24 11.37
CA ALA A 81 6.85 1.27 10.75
C ALA A 81 7.21 -0.08 10.14
N GLU A 82 6.99 -1.16 10.89
CA GLU A 82 7.19 -2.54 10.46
C GLU A 82 6.28 -2.90 9.28
N ALA A 83 4.97 -2.67 9.41
CA ALA A 83 3.98 -3.00 8.38
C ALA A 83 4.19 -2.24 7.06
N VAL A 84 4.64 -0.98 7.13
CA VAL A 84 4.93 -0.14 5.94
C VAL A 84 6.34 -0.39 5.38
N GLY A 85 7.25 -0.98 6.16
CA GLY A 85 8.65 -1.20 5.81
C GLY A 85 9.45 0.10 5.75
N VAL A 86 9.34 0.93 6.81
CA VAL A 86 10.08 2.19 6.96
C VAL A 86 10.63 2.32 8.38
N ASP A 87 11.57 3.24 8.60
CA ASP A 87 12.01 3.58 9.94
C ASP A 87 10.92 4.29 10.76
N GLN A 88 11.05 4.26 12.08
CA GLN A 88 10.08 4.86 13.00
C GLN A 88 9.91 6.38 12.82
N PRO A 89 10.98 7.19 12.60
CA PRO A 89 10.82 8.61 12.29
C PRO A 89 9.98 8.86 11.04
N ARG A 90 10.16 8.04 10.00
CA ARG A 90 9.38 8.16 8.78
C ARG A 90 7.93 7.71 8.97
N ALA A 91 7.68 6.63 9.72
CA ALA A 91 6.35 6.21 10.10
C ALA A 91 5.62 7.31 10.89
N SER A 92 6.30 7.93 11.86
CA SER A 92 5.75 9.05 12.63
C SER A 92 5.33 10.22 11.75
N ARG A 93 6.14 10.60 10.75
CA ARG A 93 5.81 11.65 9.77
C ARG A 93 4.61 11.25 8.89
N LEU A 94 4.54 10.00 8.46
CA LEU A 94 3.39 9.49 7.68
C LEU A 94 2.10 9.57 8.49
N VAL A 95 2.13 9.15 9.75
CA VAL A 95 0.99 9.24 10.67
C VAL A 95 0.58 10.70 10.89
N GLN A 96 1.55 11.59 11.13
CA GLN A 96 1.26 13.02 11.31
C GLN A 96 0.58 13.61 10.06
N GLN A 97 1.08 13.33 8.88
CA GLN A 97 0.50 13.80 7.62
C GLN A 97 -0.89 13.21 7.38
N ALA A 98 -1.11 11.93 7.68
CA ALA A 98 -2.42 11.30 7.56
C ALA A 98 -3.44 11.88 8.55
N ALA A 99 -3.00 12.20 9.78
CA ALA A 99 -3.84 12.87 10.78
C ALA A 99 -4.20 14.31 10.37
N GLN A 100 -3.27 15.06 9.79
CA GLN A 100 -3.55 16.40 9.24
C GLN A 100 -4.57 16.38 8.11
N MET A 101 -4.68 15.26 7.39
CA MET A 101 -5.68 15.05 6.34
C MET A 101 -6.99 14.46 6.89
N GLY A 102 -7.11 14.26 8.19
CA GLY A 102 -8.30 13.67 8.80
C GLY A 102 -8.50 12.17 8.51
N LEU A 103 -7.47 11.46 8.01
CA LEU A 103 -7.59 10.05 7.61
C LEU A 103 -7.33 9.08 8.75
N VAL A 104 -6.61 9.50 9.77
CA VAL A 104 -6.34 8.73 10.98
C VAL A 104 -6.48 9.61 12.21
N ALA A 105 -6.81 9.01 13.34
CA ALA A 105 -6.81 9.63 14.66
C ALA A 105 -5.78 8.95 15.57
N ARG A 106 -5.39 9.66 16.63
CA ARG A 106 -4.56 9.12 17.70
C ARG A 106 -5.44 8.94 18.93
N GLU A 107 -5.40 7.76 19.52
CA GLU A 107 -6.15 7.41 20.71
C GLU A 107 -5.20 6.88 21.79
N PRO A 108 -5.52 7.04 23.08
CA PRO A 108 -4.77 6.38 24.14
C PRO A 108 -4.84 4.85 23.95
N ASP A 109 -3.75 4.16 24.26
CA ASP A 109 -3.73 2.71 24.25
C ASP A 109 -4.64 2.20 25.42
N PRO A 110 -5.57 1.26 25.18
CA PRO A 110 -6.46 0.77 26.22
C PRO A 110 -5.73 0.06 27.37
N ASP A 111 -4.57 -0.52 27.11
CA ASP A 111 -3.76 -1.25 28.09
C ASP A 111 -2.72 -0.37 28.80
N ASP A 112 -2.32 0.75 28.17
CA ASP A 112 -1.36 1.70 28.74
C ASP A 112 -1.65 3.13 28.22
N ALA A 113 -2.30 3.93 29.03
CA ALA A 113 -2.68 5.31 28.72
C ALA A 113 -1.48 6.25 28.40
N ARG A 114 -0.23 5.81 28.69
CA ARG A 114 0.99 6.54 28.29
C ARG A 114 1.39 6.30 26.84
N ARG A 115 0.80 5.28 26.21
CA ARG A 115 1.03 4.94 24.82
C ARG A 115 -0.11 5.49 23.95
N THR A 116 0.22 5.71 22.70
CA THR A 116 -0.73 6.21 21.70
C THR A 116 -0.85 5.18 20.58
N ARG A 117 -2.07 4.87 20.22
CA ARG A 117 -2.41 4.06 19.05
C ARG A 117 -3.01 4.93 17.95
N VAL A 118 -2.87 4.45 16.73
CA VAL A 118 -3.39 5.11 15.52
C VAL A 118 -4.55 4.27 15.00
N VAL A 119 -5.67 4.92 14.75
CA VAL A 119 -6.90 4.31 14.21
C VAL A 119 -7.29 5.01 12.90
N LEU A 120 -8.04 4.31 12.04
CA LEU A 120 -8.67 4.95 10.89
C LEU A 120 -9.85 5.81 11.35
N THR A 121 -10.04 6.93 10.67
CA THR A 121 -11.28 7.69 10.74
C THR A 121 -12.27 7.14 9.69
N PRO A 122 -13.57 7.48 9.76
CA PRO A 122 -14.54 7.15 8.70
C PRO A 122 -14.09 7.64 7.31
N GLU A 123 -13.46 8.81 7.24
CA GLU A 123 -12.90 9.36 6.00
C GLU A 123 -11.74 8.50 5.49
N GLY A 124 -10.86 8.02 6.38
CA GLY A 124 -9.76 7.10 6.05
C GLY A 124 -10.28 5.77 5.54
N GLU A 125 -11.29 5.20 6.18
CA GLU A 125 -11.96 3.97 5.74
C GLU A 125 -12.61 4.12 4.36
N GLY A 126 -13.34 5.20 4.15
CA GLY A 126 -13.97 5.53 2.86
C GLY A 126 -12.93 5.66 1.74
N LEU A 127 -11.79 6.30 2.03
CA LEU A 127 -10.70 6.44 1.08
C LEU A 127 -10.10 5.08 0.69
N VAL A 128 -9.79 4.21 1.66
CA VAL A 128 -9.25 2.87 1.41
C VAL A 128 -10.24 2.02 0.62
N SER A 129 -11.50 2.04 1.01
CA SER A 129 -12.57 1.30 0.31
C SER A 129 -12.68 1.75 -1.15
N GLY A 130 -12.62 3.04 -1.42
CA GLY A 130 -12.62 3.60 -2.77
C GLY A 130 -11.40 3.15 -3.60
N PHE A 131 -10.19 3.11 -3.01
CA PHE A 131 -9.00 2.59 -3.70
C PHE A 131 -9.09 1.10 -4.00
N ARG A 132 -9.61 0.32 -3.06
CA ARG A 132 -9.81 -1.13 -3.24
C ARG A 132 -10.84 -1.41 -4.33
N GLY A 133 -11.94 -0.65 -4.35
CA GLY A 133 -12.97 -0.73 -5.40
C GLY A 133 -12.38 -0.47 -6.78
N ARG A 134 -11.73 0.69 -6.99
CA ARG A 134 -11.11 1.02 -8.29
C ARG A 134 -10.07 -0.01 -8.74
N ARG A 135 -9.29 -0.56 -7.81
CA ARG A 135 -8.33 -1.63 -8.15
C ARG A 135 -9.02 -2.90 -8.61
N ARG A 136 -10.10 -3.29 -7.92
CA ARG A 136 -10.93 -4.43 -8.32
C ARG A 136 -11.51 -4.22 -9.72
N ASP A 137 -12.07 -3.04 -9.98
CA ASP A 137 -12.68 -2.72 -11.27
C ASP A 137 -11.63 -2.76 -12.40
N ALA A 138 -10.43 -2.21 -12.17
CA ALA A 138 -9.33 -2.28 -13.13
C ALA A 138 -8.88 -3.74 -13.40
N VAL A 139 -8.85 -4.59 -12.36
CA VAL A 139 -8.55 -6.02 -12.54
C VAL A 139 -9.68 -6.71 -13.31
N ARG A 140 -10.94 -6.42 -13.00
CA ARG A 140 -12.09 -6.97 -13.74
C ARG A 140 -12.02 -6.63 -15.22
N SER A 141 -11.76 -5.35 -15.54
CA SER A 141 -11.61 -4.94 -16.93
C SER A 141 -10.45 -5.68 -17.62
N ALA A 142 -9.32 -5.86 -16.94
CA ALA A 142 -8.19 -6.60 -17.48
C ALA A 142 -8.50 -8.09 -17.72
N LEU A 143 -9.46 -8.65 -16.98
CA LEU A 143 -9.89 -10.05 -17.10
C LEU A 143 -10.99 -10.26 -18.16
N GLU A 144 -11.49 -9.24 -18.82
CA GLU A 144 -12.57 -9.36 -19.82
C GLU A 144 -12.21 -10.30 -20.99
N SER A 145 -10.91 -10.44 -21.31
CA SER A 145 -10.42 -11.37 -22.34
C SER A 145 -10.14 -12.79 -21.83
N PHE A 146 -10.28 -13.02 -20.53
CA PHE A 146 -10.01 -14.32 -19.89
C PHE A 146 -11.28 -15.12 -19.74
N THR A 147 -11.19 -16.42 -19.92
CA THR A 147 -12.25 -17.34 -19.49
C THR A 147 -12.34 -17.40 -17.97
N ALA A 148 -13.44 -17.91 -17.44
CA ALA A 148 -13.62 -18.08 -16.01
C ALA A 148 -12.56 -19.02 -15.38
N ASP A 149 -12.09 -20.02 -16.12
CA ASP A 149 -11.06 -20.95 -15.66
C ASP A 149 -9.68 -20.30 -15.65
N GLU A 150 -9.33 -19.58 -16.69
CA GLU A 150 -8.08 -18.80 -16.76
C GLU A 150 -8.01 -17.73 -15.65
N SER A 151 -9.11 -17.03 -15.39
CA SER A 151 -9.18 -16.04 -14.32
C SER A 151 -8.92 -16.66 -12.94
N ARG A 152 -9.51 -17.82 -12.66
CA ARG A 152 -9.30 -18.58 -11.42
C ARG A 152 -7.87 -19.09 -11.29
N GLU A 153 -7.34 -19.67 -12.35
CA GLU A 153 -5.97 -20.17 -12.35
C GLU A 153 -4.95 -19.03 -12.20
N PHE A 154 -5.15 -17.92 -12.89
CA PHE A 154 -4.29 -16.74 -12.75
C PHE A 154 -4.33 -16.18 -11.32
N ALA A 155 -5.51 -16.08 -10.70
CA ALA A 155 -5.65 -15.65 -9.31
C ALA A 155 -4.85 -16.56 -8.35
N ARG A 156 -5.01 -17.87 -8.50
CA ARG A 156 -4.30 -18.89 -7.71
C ARG A 156 -2.79 -18.78 -7.86
N LEU A 157 -2.29 -18.68 -9.10
CA LEU A 157 -0.85 -18.59 -9.38
C LEU A 157 -0.25 -17.28 -8.88
N LEU A 158 -0.95 -16.16 -9.08
CA LEU A 158 -0.49 -14.86 -8.62
C LEU A 158 -0.47 -14.76 -7.09
N ALA A 159 -1.43 -15.34 -6.40
CA ALA A 159 -1.42 -15.44 -4.94
C ALA A 159 -0.20 -16.23 -4.45
N LYS A 160 0.04 -17.42 -5.03
CA LYS A 160 1.19 -18.25 -4.72
C LYS A 160 2.52 -17.51 -4.97
N PHE A 161 2.63 -16.82 -6.10
CA PHE A 161 3.80 -16.00 -6.41
C PHE A 161 3.99 -14.86 -5.41
N ALA A 162 2.92 -14.15 -5.07
CA ALA A 162 2.98 -13.05 -4.11
C ALA A 162 3.39 -13.52 -2.71
N ASP A 163 2.99 -14.72 -2.30
CA ASP A 163 3.36 -15.27 -1.00
C ASP A 163 4.82 -15.75 -0.96
N ALA A 164 5.32 -16.28 -2.07
CA ALA A 164 6.71 -16.71 -2.23
C ALA A 164 7.69 -15.54 -2.48
N TRP A 165 7.20 -14.35 -2.80
CA TRP A 165 8.07 -13.21 -3.08
C TRP A 165 8.90 -12.82 -1.85
N PRO A 166 10.24 -12.69 -1.95
CA PRO A 166 11.09 -12.40 -0.81
C PRO A 166 10.64 -11.16 -0.03
N ARG A 167 10.69 -11.27 1.30
CA ARG A 167 10.56 -10.14 2.23
C ARG A 167 11.96 -9.75 2.65
N GLU A 168 12.51 -8.73 2.04
CA GLU A 168 13.76 -8.13 2.50
C GLU A 168 13.49 -6.95 3.44
#